data_a5e505ad7838b1afcdf3b3af91337f0f
#
_entry.id   a5e505ad7838b1afcdf3b3af91337f0f
#
_cell.length_a   1.000
_cell.length_b   1.000
_cell.length_c   1.000
_cell.angle_alpha   90.00
_cell.angle_beta   90.00
_cell.angle_gamma   90.00
#
_symmetry.space_group_name_H-M   'P 1'
#
loop_
_entity.id
_entity.type
_entity.pdbx_description
1 polymer ?
#
loop_
_entity_poly.entity_id
_entity_poly.type
_entity_poly.pdbx_seq_one_letter_code
_entity_poly.pdbx_strand_id
1 'polypeptide(L)'
;MSLSRSLSLALLMIATSFGSVCAQRRWDQRLPSPRDLQFYEPRNKLEELDSQVETVLVKGRTYVGTLKLQSGSVRVEATEIRNAANSNRVTGVGLTINPELTIEARSLIDYEEIDRLVKALDLLVKADDSITKLTHFEIRYRTRGDFEIMIVKQVNGSVVVAIEGGFFERTRLFLTPDELTKLRWLIVQAKEKLDEIK
;
A
#
# COMPACT_ATOMS: atom_id res chain seq x y z
N MET A 1 -15.19 37.23 -77.25
CA MET A 1 -16.39 36.67 -76.59
C MET A 1 -16.00 35.31 -75.98
N SER A 2 -15.70 35.28 -74.73
CA SER A 2 -15.53 34.00 -74.00
C SER A 2 -15.90 34.19 -72.53
N LEU A 3 -16.96 33.55 -72.16
CA LEU A 3 -17.44 33.54 -70.76
C LEU A 3 -16.61 32.53 -69.92
N SER A 4 -15.92 33.05 -68.95
CA SER A 4 -15.28 32.25 -67.94
C SER A 4 -16.30 31.89 -66.85
N ARG A 5 -16.59 30.63 -66.69
CA ARG A 5 -17.38 30.09 -65.56
C ARG A 5 -16.46 29.79 -64.39
N SER A 6 -16.56 30.61 -63.36
CA SER A 6 -15.94 30.35 -62.06
C SER A 6 -16.66 29.20 -61.31
N LEU A 7 -16.01 28.08 -61.08
CA LEU A 7 -16.49 27.03 -60.24
C LEU A 7 -15.97 27.29 -58.81
N SER A 8 -16.85 27.80 -57.95
CA SER A 8 -16.56 27.91 -56.51
C SER A 8 -16.68 26.52 -55.86
N LEU A 9 -15.54 25.98 -55.49
CA LEU A 9 -15.48 24.75 -54.72
C LEU A 9 -15.66 25.13 -53.24
N ALA A 10 -16.88 24.88 -52.70
CA ALA A 10 -17.12 24.99 -51.25
C ALA A 10 -16.52 23.79 -50.54
N LEU A 11 -15.39 24.00 -49.91
CA LEU A 11 -14.73 23.02 -49.06
C LEU A 11 -15.47 22.93 -47.70
N LEU A 12 -16.35 21.95 -47.56
CA LEU A 12 -17.05 21.65 -46.31
C LEU A 12 -16.07 21.02 -45.31
N MET A 13 -15.49 21.83 -44.42
CA MET A 13 -14.71 21.32 -43.29
C MET A 13 -15.65 20.71 -42.24
N ILE A 14 -15.76 19.41 -42.27
CA ILE A 14 -16.36 18.64 -41.16
C ILE A 14 -15.32 18.58 -40.05
N ALA A 15 -15.42 19.52 -39.11
CA ALA A 15 -14.69 19.43 -37.86
C ALA A 15 -15.31 18.32 -37.00
N THR A 16 -14.77 17.11 -37.10
CA THR A 16 -15.04 16.05 -36.12
C THR A 16 -14.34 16.41 -34.81
N SER A 17 -15.08 17.10 -33.95
CA SER A 17 -14.71 17.24 -32.53
C SER A 17 -14.72 15.88 -31.89
N PHE A 18 -13.55 15.20 -31.85
CA PHE A 18 -13.29 14.14 -30.92
C PHE A 18 -13.31 14.75 -29.51
N GLY A 19 -14.50 14.81 -28.93
CA GLY A 19 -14.67 15.07 -27.53
C GLY A 19 -13.99 13.92 -26.79
N SER A 20 -12.75 14.15 -26.32
CA SER A 20 -12.14 13.34 -25.30
C SER A 20 -13.04 13.39 -24.08
N VAL A 21 -13.94 12.42 -23.96
CA VAL A 21 -14.59 12.12 -22.70
C VAL A 21 -13.50 11.54 -21.80
N CYS A 22 -12.66 12.43 -21.24
CA CYS A 22 -11.98 12.14 -19.99
C CYS A 22 -13.10 11.86 -18.99
N ALA A 23 -13.44 10.59 -18.82
CA ALA A 23 -14.18 10.13 -17.68
C ALA A 23 -13.32 10.46 -16.47
N GLN A 24 -13.42 11.70 -15.99
CA GLN A 24 -13.03 12.05 -14.64
C GLN A 24 -13.88 11.16 -13.74
N ARG A 25 -13.37 9.95 -13.43
CA ARG A 25 -13.77 9.26 -12.23
C ARG A 25 -13.41 10.23 -11.11
N ARG A 26 -14.37 11.04 -10.75
CA ARG A 26 -14.38 11.77 -9.48
C ARG A 26 -14.34 10.66 -8.44
N TRP A 27 -13.13 10.35 -7.97
CA TRP A 27 -12.95 9.53 -6.79
C TRP A 27 -13.63 10.31 -5.68
N ASP A 28 -14.82 9.88 -5.35
CA ASP A 28 -15.58 10.37 -4.21
C ASP A 28 -14.77 9.92 -2.98
N GLN A 29 -13.79 10.74 -2.62
CA GLN A 29 -12.99 10.57 -1.41
C GLN A 29 -13.93 10.88 -0.24
N ARG A 30 -14.83 9.96 0.05
CA ARG A 30 -15.62 10.02 1.26
C ARG A 30 -14.66 9.77 2.40
N LEU A 31 -14.31 10.81 3.10
CA LEU A 31 -13.78 10.63 4.44
C LEU A 31 -14.71 9.65 5.17
N PRO A 32 -14.17 8.68 5.90
CA PRO A 32 -14.98 7.72 6.63
C PRO A 32 -16.00 8.50 7.46
N SER A 33 -17.26 8.12 7.34
CA SER A 33 -18.32 8.79 8.09
C SER A 33 -18.11 8.52 9.59
N PRO A 34 -18.62 9.36 10.48
CA PRO A 34 -18.58 9.06 11.92
C PRO A 34 -19.18 7.70 12.26
N ARG A 35 -20.09 7.17 11.43
CA ARG A 35 -20.63 5.82 11.58
C ARG A 35 -19.61 4.74 11.21
N ASP A 36 -18.77 4.97 10.19
CA ASP A 36 -17.71 4.02 9.81
C ASP A 36 -16.65 3.93 10.91
N LEU A 37 -16.41 5.02 11.63
CA LEU A 37 -15.52 5.05 12.80
C LEU A 37 -16.09 4.30 14.01
N GLN A 38 -17.42 4.18 14.15
CA GLN A 38 -18.05 3.42 15.24
C GLN A 38 -17.85 1.90 15.12
N PHE A 39 -17.48 1.40 13.93
CA PHE A 39 -17.23 -0.01 13.66
C PHE A 39 -15.73 -0.33 13.56
N TYR A 40 -14.85 0.59 13.98
CA TYR A 40 -13.44 0.32 14.02
C TYR A 40 -13.13 -0.66 15.14
N GLU A 41 -12.91 -1.91 14.79
CA GLU A 41 -12.37 -2.92 15.69
C GLU A 41 -10.85 -2.99 15.47
N PRO A 42 -10.05 -2.67 16.49
CA PRO A 42 -8.60 -2.85 16.45
C PRO A 42 -8.25 -4.31 16.15
N ARG A 43 -7.30 -4.53 15.25
CA ARG A 43 -6.93 -5.87 14.78
C ARG A 43 -5.67 -6.42 15.41
N ASN A 44 -4.88 -5.53 15.98
CA ASN A 44 -3.65 -5.85 16.67
C ASN A 44 -3.48 -4.97 17.91
N LYS A 45 -2.48 -5.29 18.74
CA LYS A 45 -2.26 -4.60 20.02
C LYS A 45 -1.87 -3.13 19.86
N LEU A 46 -1.12 -2.80 18.78
CA LEU A 46 -0.76 -1.41 18.49
C LEU A 46 -2.00 -0.57 18.18
N GLU A 47 -2.91 -1.08 17.34
CA GLU A 47 -4.17 -0.42 17.01
C GLU A 47 -5.10 -0.35 18.23
N GLU A 48 -5.15 -1.41 19.04
CA GLU A 48 -5.95 -1.46 20.27
C GLU A 48 -5.50 -0.36 21.26
N LEU A 49 -4.19 -0.21 21.46
CA LEU A 49 -3.68 0.83 22.33
C LEU A 49 -3.83 2.22 21.70
N ASP A 50 -3.64 2.33 20.38
CA ASP A 50 -3.75 3.59 19.63
C ASP A 50 -5.18 4.16 19.60
N SER A 51 -6.19 3.31 19.68
CA SER A 51 -7.62 3.67 19.65
C SER A 51 -8.20 4.04 21.01
N GLN A 52 -7.43 3.92 22.12
CA GLN A 52 -7.93 4.26 23.44
C GLN A 52 -8.27 5.74 23.53
N VAL A 53 -9.47 6.02 24.05
CA VAL A 53 -9.97 7.38 24.33
C VAL A 53 -9.80 7.74 25.80
N GLU A 54 -9.90 9.02 26.14
CA GLU A 54 -9.84 9.53 27.52
C GLU A 54 -8.53 9.17 28.26
N THR A 55 -7.45 8.97 27.49
CA THR A 55 -6.13 8.62 28.05
C THR A 55 -5.01 9.39 27.34
N VAL A 56 -3.89 9.55 28.00
CA VAL A 56 -2.69 10.16 27.40
C VAL A 56 -1.81 9.07 26.83
N LEU A 57 -1.67 9.06 25.51
CA LEU A 57 -0.78 8.15 24.80
C LEU A 57 0.49 8.85 24.37
N VAL A 58 1.62 8.21 24.64
CA VAL A 58 2.94 8.62 24.13
C VAL A 58 3.28 7.72 22.96
N LYS A 59 3.46 8.30 21.77
CA LYS A 59 3.81 7.59 20.54
C LYS A 59 5.24 7.92 20.15
N GLY A 60 6.17 6.98 20.36
CA GLY A 60 7.54 7.06 19.89
C GLY A 60 7.67 6.44 18.49
N ARG A 61 8.47 7.09 17.63
CA ARG A 61 8.74 6.56 16.28
C ARG A 61 10.20 6.82 15.93
N THR A 62 10.85 5.79 15.40
CA THR A 62 12.19 5.90 14.83
C THR A 62 12.10 5.57 13.34
N TYR A 63 12.42 6.55 12.51
CA TYR A 63 12.52 6.35 11.07
C TYR A 63 13.66 5.37 10.76
N VAL A 64 13.35 4.34 9.96
CA VAL A 64 14.33 3.33 9.53
C VAL A 64 14.75 3.57 8.09
N GLY A 65 13.79 3.79 7.20
CA GLY A 65 14.07 4.05 5.80
C GLY A 65 12.81 4.19 4.95
N THR A 66 13.04 4.60 3.70
CA THR A 66 11.98 4.69 2.69
C THR A 66 12.42 3.94 1.44
N LEU A 67 11.62 2.97 1.05
CA LEU A 67 11.72 2.30 -0.24
C LEU A 67 10.99 3.15 -1.28
N LYS A 68 11.74 3.70 -2.24
CA LYS A 68 11.16 4.41 -3.40
C LYS A 68 10.82 3.41 -4.48
N LEU A 69 9.63 3.51 -5.03
CA LEU A 69 9.08 2.68 -6.11
C LEU A 69 8.70 3.57 -7.29
N GLN A 70 8.40 2.97 -8.43
CA GLN A 70 8.01 3.72 -9.63
C GLN A 70 6.71 4.52 -9.44
N SER A 71 5.77 4.03 -8.62
CA SER A 71 4.44 4.63 -8.43
C SER A 71 4.21 5.16 -7.01
N GLY A 72 5.28 5.35 -6.23
CA GLY A 72 5.17 5.84 -4.87
C GLY A 72 6.31 5.42 -3.96
N SER A 73 6.02 5.27 -2.68
CA SER A 73 7.04 4.88 -1.70
C SER A 73 6.45 4.13 -0.52
N VAL A 74 7.30 3.37 0.17
CA VAL A 74 6.98 2.72 1.44
C VAL A 74 7.95 3.21 2.49
N ARG A 75 7.43 3.87 3.52
CA ARG A 75 8.20 4.28 4.70
C ARG A 75 8.09 3.21 5.77
N VAL A 76 9.20 2.89 6.39
CA VAL A 76 9.32 1.93 7.49
C VAL A 76 9.78 2.63 8.75
N GLU A 77 9.07 2.45 9.84
CA GLU A 77 9.34 3.07 11.15
C GLU A 77 9.26 2.00 12.25
N ALA A 78 10.19 2.00 13.19
CA ALA A 78 10.02 1.34 14.47
C ALA A 78 9.08 2.22 15.33
N THR A 79 8.04 1.62 15.89
CA THR A 79 6.97 2.35 16.58
C THR A 79 6.77 1.78 17.98
N GLU A 80 6.61 2.67 18.95
CA GLU A 80 6.19 2.39 20.31
C GLU A 80 4.95 3.20 20.66
N ILE A 81 3.98 2.58 21.31
CA ILE A 81 2.86 3.28 21.92
C ILE A 81 2.82 2.90 23.39
N ARG A 82 2.70 3.91 24.25
CA ARG A 82 2.66 3.78 25.70
C ARG A 82 1.49 4.58 26.27
N ASN A 83 0.76 3.96 27.19
CA ASN A 83 -0.20 4.67 28.01
C ASN A 83 0.53 5.36 29.18
N ALA A 84 0.40 6.69 29.29
CA ALA A 84 1.11 7.46 30.34
C ALA A 84 0.55 7.22 31.75
N ALA A 85 -0.69 6.75 31.89
CA ALA A 85 -1.34 6.51 33.17
C ALA A 85 -1.05 5.13 33.77
N ASN A 86 -0.61 4.19 32.94
CA ASN A 86 -0.30 2.81 33.35
C ASN A 86 0.97 2.34 32.64
N SER A 87 1.47 1.16 32.98
CA SER A 87 2.68 0.61 32.36
C SER A 87 2.44 -0.08 31.03
N ASN A 88 1.25 0.05 30.45
CA ASN A 88 0.94 -0.61 29.17
C ASN A 88 1.77 0.01 28.03
N ARG A 89 2.54 -0.85 27.38
CA ARG A 89 3.47 -0.49 26.32
C ARG A 89 3.42 -1.54 25.23
N VAL A 90 3.24 -1.13 24.00
CA VAL A 90 3.25 -1.99 22.82
C VAL A 90 4.24 -1.45 21.81
N THR A 91 5.00 -2.32 21.18
CA THR A 91 5.98 -1.99 20.15
C THR A 91 5.71 -2.76 18.87
N GLY A 92 6.18 -2.24 17.76
CA GLY A 92 6.08 -2.90 16.47
C GLY A 92 6.54 -2.02 15.31
N VAL A 93 6.21 -2.41 14.10
CA VAL A 93 6.60 -1.71 12.87
C VAL A 93 5.41 -0.98 12.28
N GLY A 94 5.60 0.30 11.96
CA GLY A 94 4.70 1.10 11.14
C GLY A 94 5.16 1.08 9.69
N LEU A 95 4.27 0.68 8.78
CA LEU A 95 4.45 0.78 7.34
C LEU A 95 3.50 1.83 6.80
N THR A 96 4.07 2.85 6.14
CA THR A 96 3.28 3.87 5.46
C THR A 96 3.47 3.70 3.96
N ILE A 97 2.39 3.37 3.26
CA ILE A 97 2.34 3.22 1.80
C ILE A 97 1.85 4.55 1.23
N ASN A 98 2.70 5.21 0.47
CA ASN A 98 2.42 6.53 -0.08
C ASN A 98 2.51 6.48 -1.62
N PRO A 99 1.40 6.30 -2.32
CA PRO A 99 1.34 6.41 -3.77
C PRO A 99 1.39 7.88 -4.21
N GLU A 100 1.88 8.15 -5.42
CA GLU A 100 2.01 9.52 -5.92
C GLU A 100 0.66 10.23 -6.12
N LEU A 101 -0.41 9.48 -6.38
CA LEU A 101 -1.68 10.02 -6.86
C LEU A 101 -2.90 9.75 -5.96
N THR A 102 -2.71 9.05 -4.84
CA THR A 102 -3.81 8.68 -3.94
C THR A 102 -3.45 8.91 -2.47
N ILE A 103 -4.37 8.55 -1.58
CA ILE A 103 -4.20 8.75 -0.14
C ILE A 103 -3.16 7.79 0.43
N GLU A 104 -2.35 8.31 1.34
CA GLU A 104 -1.42 7.55 2.15
C GLU A 104 -2.16 6.53 3.02
N ALA A 105 -1.69 5.29 3.01
CA ALA A 105 -2.23 4.22 3.85
C ALA A 105 -1.20 3.77 4.87
N ARG A 106 -1.63 3.55 6.10
CA ARG A 106 -0.76 3.07 7.17
C ARG A 106 -1.24 1.72 7.70
N SER A 107 -0.28 0.82 7.91
CA SER A 107 -0.48 -0.45 8.59
C SER A 107 0.47 -0.57 9.78
N LEU A 108 -0.04 -1.10 10.88
CA LEU A 108 0.74 -1.37 12.09
C LEU A 108 0.93 -2.88 12.23
N ILE A 109 2.14 -3.30 12.59
CA ILE A 109 2.52 -4.70 12.72
C ILE A 109 3.09 -4.87 14.13
N ASP A 110 2.44 -5.68 14.95
CA ASP A 110 2.90 -5.96 16.31
C ASP A 110 4.27 -6.64 16.29
N TYR A 111 5.08 -6.38 17.32
CA TYR A 111 6.42 -6.94 17.44
C TYR A 111 6.43 -8.47 17.26
N GLU A 112 5.50 -9.19 17.86
CA GLU A 112 5.40 -10.66 17.75
C GLU A 112 5.01 -11.19 16.36
N GLU A 113 4.56 -10.33 15.46
CA GLU A 113 4.26 -10.71 14.07
C GLU A 113 5.46 -10.55 13.14
N ILE A 114 6.48 -9.75 13.54
CA ILE A 114 7.59 -9.37 12.65
C ILE A 114 8.35 -10.59 12.14
N ASP A 115 8.67 -11.54 13.01
CA ASP A 115 9.42 -12.75 12.62
C ASP A 115 8.64 -13.62 11.63
N ARG A 116 7.31 -13.68 11.77
CA ARG A 116 6.45 -14.41 10.83
C ARG A 116 6.37 -13.70 9.50
N LEU A 117 6.28 -12.37 9.51
CA LEU A 117 6.30 -11.56 8.29
C LEU A 117 7.64 -11.72 7.55
N VAL A 118 8.78 -11.65 8.25
CA VAL A 118 10.11 -11.83 7.65
C VAL A 118 10.23 -13.21 7.02
N LYS A 119 9.79 -14.27 7.71
CA LYS A 119 9.78 -15.65 7.15
C LYS A 119 8.87 -15.76 5.93
N ALA A 120 7.71 -15.12 5.95
CA ALA A 120 6.81 -15.08 4.80
C ALA A 120 7.46 -14.36 3.60
N LEU A 121 8.13 -13.23 3.84
CA LEU A 121 8.88 -12.51 2.81
C LEU A 121 10.00 -13.37 2.20
N ASP A 122 10.71 -14.17 3.02
CA ASP A 122 11.73 -15.11 2.54
C ASP A 122 11.16 -16.20 1.63
N LEU A 123 9.94 -16.66 1.91
CA LEU A 123 9.26 -17.62 1.04
C LEU A 123 8.77 -16.96 -0.25
N LEU A 124 8.22 -15.75 -0.14
CA LEU A 124 7.69 -15.00 -1.29
C LEU A 124 8.78 -14.63 -2.29
N VAL A 125 9.95 -14.18 -1.81
CA VAL A 125 11.09 -13.84 -2.68
C VAL A 125 11.60 -15.06 -3.47
N LYS A 126 11.44 -16.28 -2.91
CA LYS A 126 11.84 -17.55 -3.54
C LYS A 126 10.73 -18.20 -4.36
N ALA A 127 9.58 -17.56 -4.45
CA ALA A 127 8.43 -18.12 -5.16
C ALA A 127 8.72 -18.28 -6.65
N ASP A 128 8.61 -19.51 -7.13
CA ASP A 128 8.81 -19.90 -8.52
C ASP A 128 7.72 -20.89 -9.01
N ASP A 129 7.87 -21.39 -10.20
CA ASP A 129 6.94 -22.30 -10.85
C ASP A 129 6.84 -23.68 -10.18
N SER A 130 7.70 -23.98 -9.19
CA SER A 130 7.66 -25.27 -8.47
C SER A 130 6.58 -25.32 -7.38
N ILE A 131 6.05 -24.15 -7.00
CA ILE A 131 5.05 -24.03 -5.93
C ILE A 131 3.75 -24.76 -6.24
N THR A 132 3.36 -24.77 -7.51
CA THR A 132 2.16 -25.49 -7.98
C THR A 132 2.34 -25.95 -9.41
N LYS A 133 1.64 -27.03 -9.77
CA LYS A 133 1.59 -27.54 -11.14
C LYS A 133 0.59 -26.77 -12.03
N LEU A 134 -0.13 -25.81 -11.48
CA LEU A 134 -1.09 -24.99 -12.21
C LEU A 134 -0.39 -23.85 -12.96
N THR A 135 -0.95 -23.45 -14.09
CA THR A 135 -0.35 -22.44 -14.98
C THR A 135 -0.36 -21.04 -14.39
N HIS A 136 -1.28 -20.74 -13.49
CA HIS A 136 -1.32 -19.49 -12.75
C HIS A 136 -1.53 -19.75 -11.27
N PHE A 137 -0.95 -18.87 -10.46
CA PHE A 137 -1.10 -18.95 -9.02
C PHE A 137 -1.10 -17.57 -8.39
N GLU A 138 -1.65 -17.50 -7.22
CA GLU A 138 -1.55 -16.37 -6.32
C GLU A 138 -1.00 -16.86 -4.97
N ILE A 139 0.02 -16.15 -4.45
CA ILE A 139 0.53 -16.36 -3.12
C ILE A 139 0.26 -15.09 -2.34
N ARG A 140 -0.31 -15.23 -1.15
CA ARG A 140 -0.69 -14.10 -0.33
C ARG A 140 -0.24 -14.31 1.11
N TYR A 141 0.29 -13.25 1.71
CA TYR A 141 0.50 -13.16 3.14
C TYR A 141 -0.11 -11.87 3.67
N ARG A 142 -0.88 -11.95 4.75
CA ARG A 142 -1.55 -10.81 5.37
C ARG A 142 -1.26 -10.80 6.87
N THR A 143 -0.87 -9.62 7.38
CA THR A 143 -0.72 -9.37 8.81
C THR A 143 -2.07 -9.05 9.45
N ARG A 144 -2.14 -9.04 10.78
CA ARG A 144 -3.36 -8.62 11.49
C ARG A 144 -3.71 -7.16 11.22
N GLY A 145 -2.72 -6.27 11.13
CA GLY A 145 -2.90 -4.84 10.82
C GLY A 145 -3.06 -4.55 9.33
N ASP A 146 -3.63 -5.50 8.55
CA ASP A 146 -3.99 -5.34 7.13
C ASP A 146 -2.87 -4.97 6.16
N PHE A 147 -1.62 -5.17 6.53
CA PHE A 147 -0.56 -5.19 5.53
C PHE A 147 -0.58 -6.52 4.79
N GLU A 148 -0.69 -6.47 3.47
CA GLU A 148 -0.78 -7.63 2.61
C GLU A 148 0.29 -7.60 1.54
N ILE A 149 0.87 -8.74 1.26
CA ILE A 149 1.83 -8.96 0.17
C ILE A 149 1.26 -10.04 -0.72
N MET A 150 1.23 -9.78 -2.02
CA MET A 150 0.73 -10.72 -3.03
C MET A 150 1.78 -10.94 -4.11
N ILE A 151 1.92 -12.18 -4.55
CA ILE A 151 2.61 -12.55 -5.78
C ILE A 151 1.60 -13.25 -6.67
N VAL A 152 1.45 -12.74 -7.88
CA VAL A 152 0.51 -13.28 -8.86
C VAL A 152 1.27 -13.64 -10.12
N LYS A 153 1.21 -14.93 -10.51
CA LYS A 153 1.63 -15.36 -11.85
C LYS A 153 0.44 -15.28 -12.79
N GLN A 154 0.57 -14.44 -13.80
CA GLN A 154 -0.47 -14.23 -14.80
C GLN A 154 -0.46 -15.30 -15.89
N VAL A 155 -1.53 -15.37 -16.68
CA VAL A 155 -1.69 -16.32 -17.79
C VAL A 155 -0.57 -16.18 -18.83
N ASN A 156 -0.06 -14.96 -19.04
CA ASN A 156 1.05 -14.68 -19.96
C ASN A 156 2.44 -15.05 -19.39
N GLY A 157 2.47 -15.65 -18.19
CA GLY A 157 3.70 -16.05 -17.50
C GLY A 157 4.40 -14.92 -16.72
N SER A 158 3.92 -13.68 -16.80
CA SER A 158 4.49 -12.59 -16.01
C SER A 158 4.18 -12.74 -14.52
N VAL A 159 5.15 -12.39 -13.68
CA VAL A 159 5.01 -12.38 -12.22
C VAL A 159 4.88 -10.95 -11.75
N VAL A 160 3.82 -10.67 -11.00
CA VAL A 160 3.54 -9.37 -10.40
C VAL A 160 3.63 -9.49 -8.89
N VAL A 161 4.44 -8.63 -8.28
CA VAL A 161 4.50 -8.48 -6.82
C VAL A 161 3.75 -7.22 -6.44
N ALA A 162 2.84 -7.32 -5.48
CA ALA A 162 2.10 -6.19 -4.97
C ALA A 162 2.11 -6.19 -3.44
N ILE A 163 2.13 -4.99 -2.88
CA ILE A 163 1.82 -4.76 -1.47
C ILE A 163 0.56 -3.92 -1.36
N GLU A 164 -0.18 -4.17 -0.32
CA GLU A 164 -1.40 -3.44 -0.02
C GLU A 164 -1.50 -3.17 1.48
N GLY A 165 -2.02 -2.01 1.85
CA GLY A 165 -2.22 -1.66 3.25
C GLY A 165 -3.30 -0.61 3.40
N GLY A 166 -3.64 -0.31 4.65
CA GLY A 166 -4.67 0.64 5.03
C GLY A 166 -5.97 -0.01 5.44
N PHE A 167 -6.62 0.60 6.42
CA PHE A 167 -7.86 0.10 7.00
C PHE A 167 -9.10 0.54 6.22
N PHE A 168 -9.28 1.85 6.03
CA PHE A 168 -10.47 2.42 5.38
C PHE A 168 -10.32 2.46 3.87
N GLU A 169 -9.15 2.87 3.41
CA GLU A 169 -8.80 2.90 1.99
C GLU A 169 -7.56 2.04 1.78
N ARG A 170 -7.75 0.95 1.05
CA ARG A 170 -6.64 0.07 0.72
C ARG A 170 -5.84 0.67 -0.42
N THR A 171 -4.59 0.90 -0.16
CA THR A 171 -3.63 1.41 -1.13
C THR A 171 -2.70 0.32 -1.58
N ARG A 172 -2.53 0.19 -2.89
CA ARG A 172 -1.69 -0.83 -3.52
C ARG A 172 -0.53 -0.20 -4.27
N LEU A 173 0.67 -0.80 -4.08
CA LEU A 173 1.86 -0.51 -4.89
C LEU A 173 2.41 -1.81 -5.47
N PHE A 174 3.07 -1.69 -6.63
CA PHE A 174 3.74 -2.81 -7.28
C PHE A 174 5.25 -2.71 -7.06
N LEU A 175 5.87 -3.88 -6.88
CA LEU A 175 7.29 -4.01 -6.59
C LEU A 175 7.93 -5.01 -7.54
N THR A 176 9.21 -4.83 -7.74
CA THR A 176 10.09 -5.87 -8.27
C THR A 176 10.51 -6.84 -7.14
N PRO A 177 11.00 -8.06 -7.45
CA PRO A 177 11.57 -8.97 -6.44
C PRO A 177 12.71 -8.33 -5.63
N ASP A 178 13.54 -7.50 -6.27
CA ASP A 178 14.63 -6.79 -5.60
C ASP A 178 14.11 -5.75 -4.61
N GLU A 179 13.03 -5.04 -4.96
CA GLU A 179 12.38 -4.08 -4.08
C GLU A 179 11.69 -4.78 -2.90
N LEU A 180 11.12 -5.97 -3.11
CA LEU A 180 10.59 -6.80 -2.03
C LEU A 180 11.70 -7.21 -1.05
N THR A 181 12.88 -7.58 -1.58
CA THR A 181 14.05 -7.89 -0.76
C THR A 181 14.53 -6.68 0.05
N LYS A 182 14.52 -5.48 -0.53
CA LYS A 182 14.84 -4.24 0.19
C LYS A 182 13.82 -3.92 1.27
N LEU A 183 12.51 -4.11 1.00
CA LEU A 183 11.46 -3.93 2.00
C LEU A 183 11.66 -4.88 3.19
N ARG A 184 11.94 -6.16 2.91
CA ARG A 184 12.27 -7.13 3.95
C ARG A 184 13.44 -6.66 4.82
N TRP A 185 14.53 -6.18 4.20
CA TRP A 185 15.69 -5.66 4.94
C TRP A 185 15.31 -4.50 5.86
N LEU A 186 14.52 -3.53 5.39
CA LEU A 186 14.04 -2.41 6.21
C LEU A 186 13.18 -2.88 7.41
N ILE A 187 12.36 -3.92 7.23
CA ILE A 187 11.56 -4.49 8.32
C ILE A 187 12.48 -5.15 9.38
N VAL A 188 13.53 -5.85 8.94
CA VAL A 188 14.53 -6.42 9.86
C VAL A 188 15.26 -5.33 10.64
N GLN A 189 15.68 -4.26 9.97
CA GLN A 189 16.31 -3.11 10.63
C GLN A 189 15.36 -2.43 11.64
N ALA A 190 14.07 -2.34 11.33
CA ALA A 190 13.08 -1.84 12.27
C ALA A 190 12.97 -2.72 13.52
N LYS A 191 13.00 -4.05 13.34
CA LYS A 191 13.02 -5.00 14.46
C LYS A 191 14.25 -4.82 15.34
N GLU A 192 15.43 -4.69 14.74
CA GLU A 192 16.68 -4.45 15.48
C GLU A 192 16.60 -3.19 16.35
N LYS A 193 16.01 -2.10 15.83
CA LYS A 193 15.75 -0.88 16.62
C LYS A 193 14.78 -1.12 17.78
N LEU A 194 13.80 -1.99 17.62
CA LEU A 194 12.88 -2.36 18.71
C LEU A 194 13.55 -3.25 19.75
N ASP A 195 14.49 -4.10 19.35
CA ASP A 195 15.25 -4.96 20.26
C ASP A 195 16.20 -4.15 21.15
N GLU A 196 16.72 -3.00 20.67
CA GLU A 196 17.57 -2.07 21.45
C GLU A 196 16.80 -1.41 22.63
N ILE A 197 15.46 -1.34 22.57
CA ILE A 197 14.64 -0.65 23.58
C ILE A 197 13.79 -1.58 24.44
N LYS A 198 13.92 -2.91 24.26
CA LYS A 198 13.27 -3.91 25.10
C LYS A 198 13.97 -4.04 26.44
#